data_61adb324a91b4a35b08cf381e18e7b8f
#
_entry.id   61adb324a91b4a35b08cf381e18e7b8f
#
_cell.length_a   1.000
_cell.length_b   1.000
_cell.length_c   1.000
_cell.angle_alpha   90.00
_cell.angle_beta   90.00
_cell.angle_gamma   90.00
#
_symmetry.space_group_name_H-M   'P 1'
#
loop_
_entity.id
_entity.type
_entity.pdbx_description
1 polymer ?
#
loop_
_entity_poly.entity_id
_entity_poly.type
_entity_poly.pdbx_seq_one_letter_code
_entity_poly.pdbx_strand_id
1 'polypeptide(L)'
;MNNKKQQNIQSEKTLTEIFKYNAGGEASEYHIIIHSTKPEDTYEEQLNAVLNTYDYLLTQELKGAVAILKRYFLSDAANQADTLLALTALGLSFHLSIVEQPPLDGTKIALWVYLLTDVQTQVLHNGLFEVKHSAYRHFWGGSAFNRAANSEYQTRLLLNDYVMQLMEQGCKLADNCIRTWFFVQNVDVNYAGVVKARNEVFVTQNLTEKTHYISSTGIDGRHADPKVLVQMDTYAVAGMQPEQIHFLYAPTHLNPTYEYGVSFERGTYVDYGDRRQVFISGTASINNKGDVVYPGNIRKQTERMWENVETLLKEADCTFEDLGQMIVYLRDIADYTCLIYTSDAADDLI
;
A
#
# COMPACT_ATOMS: atom_id res chain seq x y z
N MET A 1 20.27 13.40 15.48
CA MET A 1 20.82 12.78 14.25
C MET A 1 19.67 12.56 13.31
N ASN A 2 19.84 12.81 12.00
CA ASN A 2 18.76 12.59 11.04
C ASN A 2 18.56 11.08 10.87
N ASN A 3 17.48 10.53 11.43
CA ASN A 3 17.19 9.09 11.43
C ASN A 3 16.68 8.57 10.07
N LYS A 4 16.60 9.46 9.08
CA LYS A 4 16.07 9.20 7.75
C LYS A 4 17.15 9.39 6.71
N LYS A 5 17.14 8.57 5.67
CA LYS A 5 18.00 8.69 4.51
C LYS A 5 17.24 8.29 3.27
N GLN A 6 17.25 9.14 2.26
CA GLN A 6 16.75 8.85 0.93
C GLN A 6 17.95 8.70 -0.02
N GLN A 7 17.90 7.73 -0.90
CA GLN A 7 18.98 7.44 -1.85
C GLN A 7 18.40 6.86 -3.14
N ASN A 8 18.90 7.36 -4.27
CA ASN A 8 18.61 6.81 -5.59
C ASN A 8 19.85 6.09 -6.12
N ILE A 9 19.68 4.86 -6.60
CA ILE A 9 20.74 4.08 -7.25
C ILE A 9 20.28 3.76 -8.66
N GLN A 10 21.08 4.19 -9.63
CA GLN A 10 20.83 3.90 -11.04
C GLN A 10 21.83 2.88 -11.53
N SER A 11 21.34 1.82 -12.16
CA SER A 11 22.12 0.86 -12.95
C SER A 11 21.83 1.06 -14.44
N GLU A 12 22.44 0.25 -15.29
CA GLU A 12 22.17 0.28 -16.74
C GLU A 12 20.69 -0.02 -17.08
N LYS A 13 20.06 -0.91 -16.32
CA LYS A 13 18.71 -1.44 -16.60
C LYS A 13 17.65 -1.12 -15.55
N THR A 14 18.05 -0.56 -14.40
CA THR A 14 17.11 -0.26 -13.31
C THR A 14 17.41 1.07 -12.62
N LEU A 15 16.35 1.74 -12.17
CA LEU A 15 16.38 2.82 -11.20
C LEU A 15 15.81 2.28 -9.88
N THR A 16 16.51 2.54 -8.79
CA THR A 16 16.11 2.12 -7.44
C THR A 16 16.01 3.32 -6.53
N GLU A 17 14.88 3.49 -5.89
CA GLU A 17 14.64 4.48 -4.84
C GLU A 17 14.64 3.76 -3.49
N ILE A 18 15.44 4.24 -2.55
CA ILE A 18 15.56 3.66 -1.20
C ILE A 18 15.26 4.73 -0.18
N PHE A 19 14.22 4.52 0.61
CA PHE A 19 14.00 5.25 1.85
C PHE A 19 14.42 4.37 3.02
N LYS A 20 15.26 4.93 3.90
CA LYS A 20 15.69 4.28 5.15
C LYS A 20 15.25 5.10 6.35
N TYR A 21 14.68 4.42 7.33
CA TYR A 21 14.45 4.95 8.67
C TYR A 21 15.16 4.08 9.72
N ASN A 22 15.73 4.68 10.74
CA ASN A 22 16.35 4.00 11.88
C ASN A 22 15.96 4.68 13.18
N ALA A 23 15.34 3.95 14.08
CA ALA A 23 14.86 4.43 15.38
C ALA A 23 15.96 4.52 16.47
N GLY A 24 17.21 4.76 16.09
CA GLY A 24 18.27 5.06 17.07
C GLY A 24 18.90 3.83 17.75
N GLY A 25 18.99 2.71 17.07
CA GLY A 25 19.63 1.47 17.57
C GLY A 25 18.70 0.25 17.57
N GLU A 26 17.45 0.47 17.32
CA GLU A 26 16.44 -0.54 17.04
C GLU A 26 16.49 -0.96 15.55
N ALA A 27 15.50 -1.74 15.10
CA ALA A 27 15.43 -2.18 13.72
C ALA A 27 15.46 -1.01 12.71
N SER A 28 16.19 -1.20 11.63
CA SER A 28 16.09 -0.32 10.46
C SER A 28 14.94 -0.75 9.57
N GLU A 29 14.19 0.22 9.06
CA GLU A 29 13.11 0.05 8.09
C GLU A 29 13.54 0.57 6.72
N TYR A 30 13.18 -0.14 5.66
CA TYR A 30 13.46 0.27 4.29
C TYR A 30 12.21 0.14 3.44
N HIS A 31 11.90 1.19 2.69
CA HIS A 31 11.03 1.10 1.53
C HIS A 31 11.89 1.22 0.28
N ILE A 32 11.78 0.26 -0.61
CA ILE A 32 12.55 0.21 -1.85
C ILE A 32 11.58 0.09 -3.01
N ILE A 33 11.76 0.94 -4.01
CA ILE A 33 11.06 0.84 -5.29
C ILE A 33 12.10 0.62 -6.38
N ILE A 34 11.92 -0.43 -7.17
CA ILE A 34 12.79 -0.78 -8.29
C ILE A 34 11.98 -0.68 -9.58
N HIS A 35 12.40 0.21 -10.46
CA HIS A 35 11.85 0.39 -11.80
C HIS A 35 12.81 -0.13 -12.86
N SER A 36 12.29 -0.74 -13.93
CA SER A 36 13.08 -0.91 -15.15
C SER A 36 13.29 0.44 -15.84
N THR A 37 14.42 0.64 -16.48
CA THR A 37 14.72 1.85 -17.30
C THR A 37 14.70 1.53 -18.79
N LYS A 38 14.25 0.33 -19.19
CA LYS A 38 14.29 -0.18 -20.56
C LYS A 38 12.89 -0.67 -20.98
N PRO A 39 11.98 0.25 -21.33
CA PRO A 39 10.62 -0.14 -21.75
C PRO A 39 10.62 -1.00 -23.03
N GLU A 40 11.66 -0.89 -23.87
CA GLU A 40 11.87 -1.68 -25.09
C GLU A 40 12.23 -3.16 -24.82
N ASP A 41 12.82 -3.47 -23.65
CA ASP A 41 13.19 -4.84 -23.28
C ASP A 41 11.93 -5.74 -23.14
N THR A 42 12.10 -7.04 -23.33
CA THR A 42 11.04 -8.03 -23.07
C THR A 42 10.68 -8.05 -21.58
N TYR A 43 9.52 -8.63 -21.26
CA TYR A 43 9.12 -8.79 -19.85
C TYR A 43 10.15 -9.58 -19.03
N GLU A 44 10.65 -10.68 -19.59
CA GLU A 44 11.64 -11.55 -18.94
C GLU A 44 12.96 -10.82 -18.68
N GLU A 45 13.40 -9.96 -19.59
CA GLU A 45 14.61 -9.15 -19.42
C GLU A 45 14.41 -8.12 -18.32
N GLN A 46 13.26 -7.43 -18.30
CA GLN A 46 12.94 -6.47 -17.24
C GLN A 46 12.77 -7.15 -15.88
N LEU A 47 12.08 -8.30 -15.83
CA LEU A 47 11.92 -9.10 -14.61
C LEU A 47 13.28 -9.53 -14.04
N ASN A 48 14.16 -10.08 -14.88
CA ASN A 48 15.50 -10.49 -14.47
C ASN A 48 16.32 -9.30 -13.96
N ALA A 49 16.23 -8.14 -14.61
CA ALA A 49 16.91 -6.92 -14.16
C ALA A 49 16.43 -6.49 -12.77
N VAL A 50 15.11 -6.46 -12.54
CA VAL A 50 14.51 -6.12 -11.24
C VAL A 50 14.92 -7.11 -10.15
N LEU A 51 14.83 -8.42 -10.41
CA LEU A 51 15.20 -9.46 -9.45
C LEU A 51 16.71 -9.43 -9.12
N ASN A 52 17.57 -9.30 -10.12
CA ASN A 52 19.03 -9.20 -9.91
C ASN A 52 19.40 -7.96 -9.10
N THR A 53 18.74 -6.82 -9.35
CA THR A 53 18.95 -5.59 -8.57
C THR A 53 18.53 -5.79 -7.13
N TYR A 54 17.36 -6.41 -6.89
CA TYR A 54 16.88 -6.72 -5.55
C TYR A 54 17.85 -7.65 -4.80
N ASP A 55 18.33 -8.70 -5.43
CA ASP A 55 19.28 -9.66 -4.83
C ASP A 55 20.64 -9.01 -4.53
N TYR A 56 21.11 -8.14 -5.42
CA TYR A 56 22.31 -7.34 -5.16
C TYR A 56 22.15 -6.45 -3.92
N LEU A 57 21.03 -5.73 -3.82
CA LEU A 57 20.76 -4.87 -2.67
C LEU A 57 20.78 -5.67 -1.35
N LEU A 58 20.09 -6.79 -1.29
CA LEU A 58 20.06 -7.64 -0.08
C LEU A 58 21.42 -8.19 0.30
N THR A 59 22.21 -8.61 -0.68
CA THR A 59 23.49 -9.28 -0.42
C THR A 59 24.64 -8.32 -0.17
N GLN A 60 24.62 -7.13 -0.77
CA GLN A 60 25.74 -6.19 -0.71
C GLN A 60 25.43 -4.96 0.17
N GLU A 61 24.26 -4.35 0.03
CA GLU A 61 23.95 -3.04 0.61
C GLU A 61 23.13 -3.14 1.93
N LEU A 62 22.19 -4.09 1.99
CA LEU A 62 21.19 -4.18 3.06
C LEU A 62 21.34 -5.50 3.83
N LYS A 63 22.57 -5.86 4.17
CA LYS A 63 22.87 -7.12 4.87
C LYS A 63 22.10 -7.23 6.18
N GLY A 64 21.39 -8.37 6.34
CA GLY A 64 20.57 -8.64 7.52
C GLY A 64 19.13 -8.10 7.42
N ALA A 65 18.79 -7.37 6.37
CA ALA A 65 17.41 -6.97 6.14
C ALA A 65 16.57 -8.15 5.61
N VAL A 66 15.37 -8.28 6.13
CA VAL A 66 14.39 -9.31 5.75
C VAL A 66 13.21 -8.65 5.06
N ALA A 67 12.83 -9.18 3.90
CA ALA A 67 11.64 -8.71 3.21
C ALA A 67 10.38 -9.07 4.01
N ILE A 68 9.53 -8.08 4.23
CA ILE A 68 8.24 -8.25 4.88
C ILE A 68 7.13 -8.31 3.84
N LEU A 69 7.12 -7.35 2.92
CA LEU A 69 6.18 -7.26 1.82
C LEU A 69 6.94 -7.06 0.51
N LYS A 70 6.56 -7.80 -0.52
CA LYS A 70 6.91 -7.51 -1.92
C LYS A 70 5.62 -7.31 -2.70
N ARG A 71 5.48 -6.17 -3.35
CA ARG A 71 4.38 -5.92 -4.27
C ARG A 71 4.93 -5.69 -5.66
N TYR A 72 4.52 -6.55 -6.59
CA TYR A 72 4.85 -6.44 -8.00
C TYR A 72 3.70 -5.77 -8.75
N PHE A 73 4.02 -4.75 -9.50
CA PHE A 73 3.13 -4.05 -10.41
C PHE A 73 3.43 -4.55 -11.82
N LEU A 74 2.46 -5.19 -12.45
CA LEU A 74 2.60 -5.82 -13.77
C LEU A 74 1.79 -5.06 -14.82
N SER A 75 2.28 -5.03 -16.05
CA SER A 75 1.54 -4.44 -17.18
C SER A 75 0.48 -5.38 -17.75
N ASP A 76 0.64 -6.72 -17.55
CA ASP A 76 -0.25 -7.77 -18.06
C ASP A 76 -0.13 -9.00 -17.15
N ALA A 77 -0.85 -9.00 -16.04
CA ALA A 77 -0.75 -10.07 -15.06
C ALA A 77 -1.14 -11.44 -15.62
N ALA A 78 -2.10 -11.49 -16.54
CA ALA A 78 -2.58 -12.75 -17.13
C ALA A 78 -1.47 -13.51 -17.86
N ASN A 79 -0.53 -12.81 -18.49
CA ASN A 79 0.59 -13.42 -19.22
C ASN A 79 1.92 -13.40 -18.43
N GLN A 80 2.02 -12.62 -17.37
CA GLN A 80 3.29 -12.37 -16.68
C GLN A 80 3.39 -13.04 -15.29
N ALA A 81 2.26 -13.24 -14.61
CA ALA A 81 2.26 -13.68 -13.21
C ALA A 81 2.86 -15.09 -13.02
N ASP A 82 2.60 -16.03 -13.93
CA ASP A 82 3.11 -17.39 -13.81
C ASP A 82 4.65 -17.43 -13.90
N THR A 83 5.23 -16.65 -14.82
CA THR A 83 6.69 -16.53 -14.96
C THR A 83 7.30 -15.90 -13.70
N LEU A 84 6.67 -14.84 -13.17
CA LEU A 84 7.10 -14.21 -11.91
C LEU A 84 7.06 -15.23 -10.75
N LEU A 85 5.96 -15.93 -10.58
CA LEU A 85 5.78 -16.93 -9.52
C LEU A 85 6.79 -18.06 -9.63
N ALA A 86 7.07 -18.56 -10.83
CA ALA A 86 8.06 -19.61 -11.05
C ALA A 86 9.47 -19.20 -10.59
N LEU A 87 9.82 -17.92 -10.71
CA LEU A 87 11.13 -17.40 -10.29
C LEU A 87 11.19 -16.96 -8.82
N THR A 88 10.06 -16.63 -8.20
CA THR A 88 10.03 -16.03 -6.87
C THR A 88 9.41 -16.90 -5.78
N ALA A 89 8.65 -17.94 -6.13
CA ALA A 89 7.88 -18.76 -5.18
C ALA A 89 8.71 -19.77 -4.36
N LEU A 90 9.99 -19.95 -4.68
CA LEU A 90 10.85 -20.87 -3.94
C LEU A 90 11.22 -20.28 -2.58
N GLY A 91 10.57 -20.77 -1.51
CA GLY A 91 10.92 -20.40 -0.13
C GLY A 91 10.36 -19.06 0.33
N LEU A 92 9.06 -18.80 0.07
CA LEU A 92 8.38 -17.59 0.50
C LEU A 92 8.54 -17.35 2.01
N SER A 93 9.47 -16.48 2.37
CA SER A 93 9.66 -15.96 3.73
C SER A 93 9.26 -14.49 3.82
N PHE A 94 8.31 -14.08 3.01
CA PHE A 94 7.78 -12.71 2.93
C PHE A 94 6.34 -12.74 2.43
N HIS A 95 5.65 -11.63 2.63
CA HIS A 95 4.30 -11.43 2.11
C HIS A 95 4.37 -11.00 0.65
N LEU A 96 3.66 -11.70 -0.23
CA LEU A 96 3.64 -11.44 -1.69
C LEU A 96 2.32 -10.81 -2.12
N SER A 97 2.40 -9.71 -2.86
CA SER A 97 1.28 -9.06 -3.55
C SER A 97 1.62 -8.92 -5.03
N ILE A 98 0.74 -9.38 -5.92
CA ILE A 98 0.87 -9.24 -7.38
C ILE A 98 -0.38 -8.58 -7.90
N VAL A 99 -0.23 -7.46 -8.62
CA VAL A 99 -1.35 -6.72 -9.16
C VAL A 99 -1.03 -6.23 -10.57
N GLU A 100 -2.00 -6.34 -11.49
CA GLU A 100 -1.93 -5.67 -12.76
C GLU A 100 -2.28 -4.20 -12.56
N GLN A 101 -1.24 -3.40 -12.52
CA GLN A 101 -1.24 -1.94 -12.53
C GLN A 101 -0.01 -1.53 -13.34
N PRO A 102 -0.16 -1.28 -14.64
CA PRO A 102 0.95 -0.96 -15.51
C PRO A 102 1.76 0.22 -15.01
N PRO A 103 3.10 0.11 -14.90
CA PRO A 103 3.94 1.27 -14.65
C PRO A 103 3.70 2.37 -15.68
N LEU A 104 3.62 3.62 -15.22
CA LEU A 104 3.23 4.77 -16.06
C LEU A 104 4.28 5.14 -17.10
N ASP A 105 5.53 4.74 -16.89
CA ASP A 105 6.68 4.97 -17.79
C ASP A 105 6.73 4.00 -18.98
N GLY A 106 5.75 3.13 -19.13
CA GLY A 106 5.65 2.15 -20.22
C GLY A 106 6.49 0.90 -20.01
N THR A 107 7.12 0.72 -18.85
CA THR A 107 7.77 -0.54 -18.47
C THR A 107 6.75 -1.63 -18.12
N LYS A 108 7.18 -2.87 -18.04
CA LYS A 108 6.29 -4.02 -17.88
C LYS A 108 6.20 -4.51 -16.44
N ILE A 109 7.11 -4.02 -15.57
CA ILE A 109 7.18 -4.42 -14.17
C ILE A 109 7.83 -3.33 -13.33
N ALA A 110 7.29 -3.12 -12.12
CA ALA A 110 7.95 -2.43 -11.04
C ALA A 110 7.79 -3.24 -9.74
N LEU A 111 8.70 -3.06 -8.80
CA LEU A 111 8.70 -3.77 -7.52
C LEU A 111 8.80 -2.78 -6.36
N TRP A 112 7.83 -2.81 -5.44
CA TRP A 112 7.96 -2.22 -4.12
C TRP A 112 8.25 -3.29 -3.09
N VAL A 113 9.27 -3.04 -2.25
CA VAL A 113 9.66 -3.92 -1.14
C VAL A 113 9.68 -3.13 0.16
N TYR A 114 9.08 -3.69 1.21
CA TYR A 114 9.25 -3.26 2.59
C TYR A 114 10.14 -4.26 3.33
N LEU A 115 11.22 -3.78 3.94
CA LEU A 115 12.18 -4.62 4.65
C LEU A 115 12.42 -4.08 6.07
N LEU A 116 12.74 -5.01 6.96
CA LEU A 116 13.16 -4.73 8.34
C LEU A 116 14.44 -5.49 8.68
N THR A 117 15.27 -4.91 9.58
CA THR A 117 16.35 -5.64 10.25
C THR A 117 15.92 -6.06 11.65
N ASP A 118 16.65 -7.00 12.25
CA ASP A 118 16.51 -7.38 13.65
C ASP A 118 15.10 -7.82 14.07
N VAL A 119 14.40 -8.51 13.17
CA VAL A 119 13.05 -9.04 13.38
C VAL A 119 13.00 -10.55 13.27
N GLN A 120 12.02 -11.16 13.92
CA GLN A 120 11.67 -12.57 13.74
C GLN A 120 10.43 -12.67 12.85
N THR A 121 10.47 -13.54 11.86
CA THR A 121 9.38 -13.70 10.89
C THR A 121 8.92 -15.14 10.78
N GLN A 122 7.64 -15.34 10.52
CA GLN A 122 7.09 -16.66 10.20
C GLN A 122 5.82 -16.56 9.36
N VAL A 123 5.59 -17.54 8.50
CA VAL A 123 4.30 -17.75 7.84
C VAL A 123 3.40 -18.55 8.79
N LEU A 124 2.24 -18.01 9.11
CA LEU A 124 1.26 -18.68 9.94
C LEU A 124 0.43 -19.69 9.13
N HIS A 125 -0.15 -20.69 9.81
CA HIS A 125 -0.95 -21.74 9.16
C HIS A 125 -2.19 -21.21 8.41
N ASN A 126 -2.68 -20.03 8.81
CA ASN A 126 -3.81 -19.34 8.18
C ASN A 126 -3.41 -18.41 7.03
N GLY A 127 -2.13 -18.41 6.64
CA GLY A 127 -1.60 -17.64 5.50
C GLY A 127 -1.13 -16.22 5.85
N LEU A 128 -1.36 -15.72 7.07
CA LEU A 128 -0.79 -14.45 7.50
C LEU A 128 0.72 -14.58 7.68
N PHE A 129 1.43 -13.51 7.35
CA PHE A 129 2.87 -13.37 7.60
C PHE A 129 3.07 -12.57 8.88
N GLU A 130 3.62 -13.21 9.91
CA GLU A 130 3.91 -12.60 11.20
C GLU A 130 5.32 -12.05 11.25
N VAL A 131 5.45 -10.83 11.77
CA VAL A 131 6.72 -10.18 12.09
C VAL A 131 6.68 -9.80 13.57
N LYS A 132 7.66 -10.27 14.34
CA LYS A 132 7.83 -9.87 15.75
C LYS A 132 8.92 -8.83 15.84
N HIS A 133 8.56 -7.68 16.39
CA HIS A 133 9.47 -6.58 16.66
C HIS A 133 9.11 -5.93 18.00
N SER A 134 10.09 -5.84 18.90
CA SER A 134 9.86 -5.35 20.27
C SER A 134 8.74 -6.11 20.98
N ALA A 135 7.75 -5.41 21.52
CA ALA A 135 6.58 -5.99 22.18
C ALA A 135 5.41 -6.30 21.22
N TYR A 136 5.60 -6.06 19.92
CA TYR A 136 4.51 -6.12 18.94
C TYR A 136 4.61 -7.32 18.03
N ARG A 137 3.44 -7.80 17.60
CA ARG A 137 3.29 -8.79 16.54
C ARG A 137 2.56 -8.12 15.37
N HIS A 138 3.24 -8.01 14.24
CA HIS A 138 2.70 -7.43 13.02
C HIS A 138 2.23 -8.54 12.10
N PHE A 139 1.03 -8.43 11.55
CA PHE A 139 0.44 -9.41 10.65
C PHE A 139 0.19 -8.79 9.28
N TRP A 140 0.80 -9.36 8.28
CA TRP A 140 0.62 -8.97 6.88
C TRP A 140 -0.16 -10.04 6.15
N GLY A 141 -1.23 -9.63 5.46
CA GLY A 141 -2.03 -10.47 4.59
C GLY A 141 -2.03 -9.89 3.17
N GLY A 142 -1.90 -10.70 2.11
CA GLY A 142 -1.92 -10.16 0.78
C GLY A 142 -2.24 -11.10 -0.35
N SER A 143 -2.55 -10.49 -1.46
CA SER A 143 -3.14 -11.13 -2.62
C SER A 143 -4.27 -12.08 -2.23
N ALA A 144 -4.99 -11.78 -1.15
CA ALA A 144 -6.17 -12.56 -0.80
C ALA A 144 -7.22 -12.35 -1.88
N PHE A 145 -7.78 -13.44 -2.41
CA PHE A 145 -8.79 -13.41 -3.45
C PHE A 145 -9.71 -14.64 -3.39
N ASN A 146 -10.86 -14.55 -4.06
CA ASN A 146 -11.72 -15.68 -4.33
C ASN A 146 -12.45 -15.49 -5.67
N ARG A 147 -13.25 -16.47 -6.08
CA ARG A 147 -13.97 -16.49 -7.36
C ARG A 147 -15.49 -16.50 -7.18
N ALA A 148 -15.99 -15.88 -6.13
CA ALA A 148 -17.44 -15.74 -5.94
C ALA A 148 -18.09 -14.89 -7.04
N ALA A 149 -19.40 -14.93 -7.12
CA ALA A 149 -20.17 -14.49 -8.29
C ALA A 149 -20.00 -13.02 -8.70
N ASN A 150 -19.68 -12.13 -7.75
CA ASN A 150 -19.53 -10.68 -7.99
C ASN A 150 -18.63 -10.03 -6.94
N SER A 151 -18.30 -8.76 -7.12
CA SER A 151 -17.41 -8.00 -6.24
C SER A 151 -17.95 -7.89 -4.80
N GLU A 152 -19.27 -7.81 -4.61
CA GLU A 152 -19.89 -7.78 -3.28
C GLU A 152 -19.61 -9.07 -2.53
N TYR A 153 -19.91 -10.23 -3.13
CA TYR A 153 -19.66 -11.53 -2.49
C TYR A 153 -18.16 -11.79 -2.30
N GLN A 154 -17.33 -11.42 -3.27
CA GLN A 154 -15.88 -11.57 -3.14
C GLN A 154 -15.37 -10.77 -1.94
N THR A 155 -15.75 -9.51 -1.82
CA THR A 155 -15.32 -8.65 -0.70
C THR A 155 -15.84 -9.15 0.64
N ARG A 156 -17.10 -9.60 0.70
CA ARG A 156 -17.68 -10.15 1.94
C ARG A 156 -16.91 -11.37 2.43
N LEU A 157 -16.57 -12.29 1.53
CA LEU A 157 -15.78 -13.47 1.87
C LEU A 157 -14.36 -13.09 2.31
N LEU A 158 -13.67 -12.20 1.57
CA LEU A 158 -12.34 -11.74 1.93
C LEU A 158 -12.28 -11.13 3.34
N LEU A 159 -13.23 -10.25 3.66
CA LEU A 159 -13.28 -9.61 4.98
C LEU A 159 -13.63 -10.59 6.08
N ASN A 160 -14.57 -11.51 5.86
CA ASN A 160 -14.92 -12.52 6.84
C ASN A 160 -13.77 -13.50 7.10
N ASP A 161 -13.09 -13.95 6.05
CA ASP A 161 -11.91 -14.80 6.18
C ASP A 161 -10.81 -14.08 6.96
N TYR A 162 -10.58 -12.80 6.69
CA TYR A 162 -9.60 -12.00 7.42
C TYR A 162 -9.98 -11.80 8.89
N VAL A 163 -11.26 -11.57 9.19
CA VAL A 163 -11.76 -11.53 10.59
C VAL A 163 -11.42 -12.84 11.31
N MET A 164 -11.65 -14.00 10.68
CA MET A 164 -11.32 -15.30 11.27
C MET A 164 -9.81 -15.46 11.47
N GLN A 165 -9.00 -15.10 10.49
CA GLN A 165 -7.53 -15.13 10.60
C GLN A 165 -7.02 -14.28 11.77
N LEU A 166 -7.59 -13.08 11.97
CA LEU A 166 -7.24 -12.22 13.10
C LEU A 166 -7.70 -12.82 14.44
N MET A 167 -8.91 -13.38 14.52
CA MET A 167 -9.41 -14.01 15.74
C MET A 167 -8.54 -15.18 16.21
N GLU A 168 -7.99 -15.98 15.29
CA GLU A 168 -7.03 -17.04 15.61
C GLU A 168 -5.75 -16.51 16.25
N GLN A 169 -5.40 -15.25 15.99
CA GLN A 169 -4.25 -14.57 16.59
C GLN A 169 -4.60 -13.81 17.88
N GLY A 170 -5.83 -13.90 18.36
CA GLY A 170 -6.34 -13.15 19.50
C GLY A 170 -6.59 -11.67 19.20
N CYS A 171 -6.76 -11.33 17.91
CA CYS A 171 -6.96 -9.98 17.39
C CYS A 171 -8.41 -9.78 16.93
N LYS A 172 -8.83 -8.52 16.84
CA LYS A 172 -10.11 -8.10 16.25
C LYS A 172 -9.87 -7.13 15.10
N LEU A 173 -10.77 -7.14 14.13
CA LEU A 173 -10.67 -6.25 12.99
C LEU A 173 -10.64 -4.77 13.44
N ALA A 174 -11.53 -4.38 14.35
CA ALA A 174 -11.61 -3.00 14.84
C ALA A 174 -10.38 -2.57 15.64
N ASP A 175 -9.86 -3.44 16.51
CA ASP A 175 -8.84 -3.07 17.48
C ASP A 175 -7.41 -3.17 16.90
N ASN A 176 -7.21 -3.99 15.88
CA ASN A 176 -5.87 -4.38 15.42
C ASN A 176 -5.56 -4.08 13.97
N CYS A 177 -6.57 -4.00 13.07
CA CYS A 177 -6.34 -3.74 11.66
C CYS A 177 -6.05 -2.24 11.43
N ILE A 178 -4.86 -1.95 10.93
CA ILE A 178 -4.39 -0.59 10.67
C ILE A 178 -4.64 -0.17 9.23
N ARG A 179 -4.46 -1.11 8.28
CA ARG A 179 -4.46 -0.77 6.87
C ARG A 179 -5.04 -1.89 6.01
N THR A 180 -5.84 -1.51 5.00
CA THR A 180 -6.30 -2.39 3.93
C THR A 180 -6.05 -1.75 2.56
N TRP A 181 -5.79 -2.60 1.55
CA TRP A 181 -5.75 -2.22 0.13
C TRP A 181 -6.69 -3.14 -0.62
N PHE A 182 -7.60 -2.57 -1.38
CA PHE A 182 -8.49 -3.29 -2.29
C PHE A 182 -8.11 -2.95 -3.72
N PHE A 183 -7.67 -3.95 -4.47
CA PHE A 183 -7.44 -3.85 -5.91
C PHE A 183 -8.69 -4.39 -6.60
N VAL A 184 -9.37 -3.51 -7.32
CA VAL A 184 -10.71 -3.77 -7.84
C VAL A 184 -10.67 -3.74 -9.36
N GLN A 185 -10.89 -4.88 -10.00
CA GLN A 185 -10.96 -4.95 -11.45
C GLN A 185 -12.13 -4.10 -11.98
N ASN A 186 -11.83 -3.20 -12.92
CA ASN A 186 -12.82 -2.27 -13.46
C ASN A 186 -13.60 -1.55 -12.33
N VAL A 187 -12.89 -0.68 -11.63
CA VAL A 187 -13.36 -0.01 -10.42
C VAL A 187 -14.71 0.72 -10.63
N ASP A 188 -14.96 1.27 -11.81
CA ASP A 188 -16.21 1.98 -12.13
C ASP A 188 -17.44 1.05 -12.05
N VAL A 189 -17.26 -0.25 -12.29
CA VAL A 189 -18.35 -1.25 -12.26
C VAL A 189 -18.41 -1.96 -10.92
N ASN A 190 -17.26 -2.35 -10.39
CA ASN A 190 -17.18 -3.28 -9.26
C ASN A 190 -17.04 -2.63 -7.89
N TYR A 191 -16.69 -1.34 -7.81
CA TYR A 191 -16.43 -0.68 -6.52
C TYR A 191 -17.67 -0.54 -5.64
N ALA A 192 -18.84 -0.37 -6.23
CA ALA A 192 -20.10 -0.30 -5.47
C ALA A 192 -20.36 -1.58 -4.65
N GLY A 193 -20.04 -2.75 -5.21
CA GLY A 193 -20.13 -4.04 -4.48
C GLY A 193 -19.14 -4.13 -3.34
N VAL A 194 -17.91 -3.63 -3.55
CA VAL A 194 -16.88 -3.57 -2.49
C VAL A 194 -17.35 -2.69 -1.33
N VAL A 195 -17.85 -1.50 -1.62
CA VAL A 195 -18.36 -0.55 -0.61
C VAL A 195 -19.51 -1.17 0.19
N LYS A 196 -20.48 -1.76 -0.50
CA LYS A 196 -21.65 -2.39 0.16
C LYS A 196 -21.21 -3.49 1.11
N ALA A 197 -20.42 -4.44 0.66
CA ALA A 197 -19.96 -5.56 1.50
C ALA A 197 -19.09 -5.10 2.66
N ARG A 198 -18.19 -4.13 2.44
CA ARG A 198 -17.35 -3.55 3.48
C ARG A 198 -18.19 -2.88 4.57
N ASN A 199 -19.16 -2.04 4.18
CA ASN A 199 -20.03 -1.35 5.13
C ASN A 199 -20.81 -2.35 6.00
N GLU A 200 -21.36 -3.42 5.40
CA GLU A 200 -22.09 -4.46 6.12
C GLU A 200 -21.19 -5.21 7.12
N VAL A 201 -20.02 -5.67 6.68
CA VAL A 201 -19.08 -6.39 7.56
C VAL A 201 -18.56 -5.47 8.67
N PHE A 202 -18.21 -4.22 8.37
CA PHE A 202 -17.70 -3.28 9.34
C PHE A 202 -18.68 -3.03 10.50
N VAL A 203 -19.97 -2.89 10.21
CA VAL A 203 -21.00 -2.75 11.25
C VAL A 203 -20.97 -3.96 12.22
N THR A 204 -20.82 -5.17 11.70
CA THR A 204 -20.74 -6.38 12.56
C THR A 204 -19.47 -6.42 13.41
N GLN A 205 -18.43 -5.69 13.01
CA GLN A 205 -17.14 -5.62 13.68
C GLN A 205 -16.98 -4.35 14.55
N ASN A 206 -18.08 -3.63 14.82
CA ASN A 206 -18.08 -2.38 15.59
C ASN A 206 -17.26 -1.24 14.95
N LEU A 207 -17.10 -1.27 13.63
CA LEU A 207 -16.51 -0.20 12.84
C LEU A 207 -17.63 0.66 12.26
N THR A 208 -17.85 1.84 12.85
CA THR A 208 -18.99 2.72 12.57
C THR A 208 -18.57 4.19 12.66
N GLU A 209 -19.43 5.11 12.24
CA GLU A 209 -19.22 6.56 12.40
C GLU A 209 -19.07 7.00 13.87
N LYS A 210 -19.54 6.19 14.83
CA LYS A 210 -19.48 6.48 16.27
C LYS A 210 -18.22 5.92 16.93
N THR A 211 -17.50 5.08 16.24
CA THR A 211 -16.25 4.48 16.71
C THR A 211 -15.10 5.00 15.83
N HIS A 212 -14.70 4.25 14.85
CA HIS A 212 -13.72 4.60 13.82
C HIS A 212 -13.85 3.62 12.64
N TYR A 213 -13.14 3.91 11.57
CA TYR A 213 -12.92 2.98 10.47
C TYR A 213 -11.43 2.59 10.36
N ILE A 214 -11.05 1.95 9.28
CA ILE A 214 -9.70 1.50 8.98
C ILE A 214 -9.16 2.34 7.82
N SER A 215 -7.89 2.75 7.86
CA SER A 215 -7.25 3.37 6.71
C SER A 215 -7.24 2.44 5.51
N SER A 216 -7.70 2.91 4.36
CA SER A 216 -7.94 2.06 3.20
C SER A 216 -7.66 2.77 1.88
N THR A 217 -7.22 1.99 0.89
CA THR A 217 -7.21 2.39 -0.52
C THR A 217 -8.01 1.37 -1.31
N GLY A 218 -9.03 1.83 -2.02
CA GLY A 218 -9.72 1.06 -3.05
C GLY A 218 -9.39 1.68 -4.41
N ILE A 219 -8.75 0.91 -5.27
CA ILE A 219 -8.22 1.41 -6.55
C ILE A 219 -8.34 0.36 -7.65
N ASP A 220 -8.31 0.78 -8.90
CA ASP A 220 -8.27 -0.16 -10.02
C ASP A 220 -7.00 -1.02 -9.95
N GLY A 221 -7.18 -2.32 -10.20
CA GLY A 221 -6.12 -3.30 -10.25
C GLY A 221 -6.70 -4.67 -10.54
N ARG A 222 -5.97 -5.47 -11.35
CA ARG A 222 -6.47 -6.78 -11.80
C ARG A 222 -5.60 -7.90 -11.29
N HIS A 223 -6.24 -9.02 -11.08
CA HIS A 223 -5.59 -10.31 -10.88
C HIS A 223 -5.33 -11.00 -12.21
N ALA A 224 -4.37 -11.92 -12.27
CA ALA A 224 -4.11 -12.75 -13.45
C ALA A 224 -5.34 -13.58 -13.89
N ASP A 225 -6.16 -14.03 -12.93
CA ASP A 225 -7.43 -14.69 -13.22
C ASP A 225 -8.57 -13.66 -13.36
N PRO A 226 -9.20 -13.53 -14.55
CA PRO A 226 -10.25 -12.54 -14.79
C PRO A 226 -11.54 -12.75 -13.98
N LYS A 227 -11.72 -13.90 -13.33
CA LYS A 227 -12.83 -14.14 -12.40
C LYS A 227 -12.63 -13.50 -11.04
N VAL A 228 -11.43 -13.09 -10.72
CA VAL A 228 -11.09 -12.36 -9.50
C VAL A 228 -11.34 -10.89 -9.72
N LEU A 229 -12.42 -10.37 -9.16
CA LEU A 229 -12.83 -8.98 -9.27
C LEU A 229 -12.23 -8.10 -8.18
N VAL A 230 -11.84 -8.72 -7.06
CA VAL A 230 -11.29 -8.01 -5.89
C VAL A 230 -10.14 -8.81 -5.29
N GLN A 231 -8.99 -8.15 -5.11
CA GLN A 231 -7.89 -8.62 -4.29
C GLN A 231 -7.77 -7.73 -3.05
N MET A 232 -7.29 -8.29 -1.95
CA MET A 232 -7.12 -7.55 -0.70
C MET A 232 -5.76 -7.83 -0.09
N ASP A 233 -5.03 -6.75 0.24
CA ASP A 233 -3.88 -6.78 1.12
C ASP A 233 -4.24 -6.13 2.46
N THR A 234 -3.63 -6.60 3.54
CA THR A 234 -3.97 -6.16 4.90
C THR A 234 -2.75 -6.03 5.78
N TYR A 235 -2.85 -5.13 6.77
CA TYR A 235 -1.87 -4.99 7.83
C TYR A 235 -2.56 -4.79 9.17
N ALA A 236 -2.17 -5.58 10.16
CA ALA A 236 -2.67 -5.51 11.53
C ALA A 236 -1.53 -5.63 12.54
N VAL A 237 -1.75 -5.15 13.76
CA VAL A 237 -0.76 -5.21 14.85
C VAL A 237 -1.42 -5.64 16.15
N ALA A 238 -0.80 -6.60 16.85
CA ALA A 238 -1.14 -6.99 18.22
C ALA A 238 -0.13 -6.45 19.23
N GLY A 239 -0.59 -6.30 20.47
CA GLY A 239 0.25 -5.80 21.57
C GLY A 239 0.16 -4.29 21.79
N MET A 240 -0.64 -3.58 20.97
CA MET A 240 -0.87 -2.16 21.11
C MET A 240 -1.94 -1.84 22.16
N GLN A 241 -1.82 -0.67 22.77
CA GLN A 241 -2.89 -0.05 23.52
C GLN A 241 -3.72 0.87 22.60
N PRO A 242 -5.01 1.09 22.88
CA PRO A 242 -5.86 1.94 22.04
C PRO A 242 -5.30 3.36 21.85
N GLU A 243 -4.62 3.90 22.84
CA GLU A 243 -4.05 5.25 22.85
C GLU A 243 -2.85 5.42 21.91
N GLN A 244 -2.33 4.31 21.38
CA GLN A 244 -1.23 4.31 20.41
C GLN A 244 -1.72 4.45 18.96
N ILE A 245 -3.03 4.27 18.73
CA ILE A 245 -3.63 4.33 17.39
C ILE A 245 -4.36 5.67 17.27
N HIS A 246 -4.01 6.43 16.24
CA HIS A 246 -4.58 7.76 16.00
C HIS A 246 -5.11 7.84 14.58
N PHE A 247 -6.28 8.47 14.41
CA PHE A 247 -6.92 8.64 13.11
C PHE A 247 -6.74 10.07 12.61
N LEU A 248 -6.54 10.20 11.30
CA LEU A 248 -6.31 11.48 10.63
C LEU A 248 -7.57 11.90 9.87
N TYR A 249 -7.93 13.16 9.95
CA TYR A 249 -9.17 13.69 9.41
C TYR A 249 -8.99 14.85 8.42
N ALA A 250 -8.03 15.75 8.67
CA ALA A 250 -7.79 16.97 7.89
C ALA A 250 -9.08 17.78 7.57
N PRO A 251 -9.90 18.16 8.56
CA PRO A 251 -11.27 18.67 8.36
C PRO A 251 -11.34 20.00 7.60
N THR A 252 -10.24 20.72 7.49
CA THR A 252 -10.14 21.93 6.66
C THR A 252 -10.07 21.63 5.17
N HIS A 253 -9.68 20.40 4.78
CA HIS A 253 -9.41 19.99 3.41
C HIS A 253 -10.27 18.81 2.96
N LEU A 254 -10.64 17.92 3.87
CA LEU A 254 -11.33 16.67 3.60
C LEU A 254 -12.57 16.55 4.49
N ASN A 255 -13.62 15.94 3.97
CA ASN A 255 -14.82 15.58 4.75
C ASN A 255 -14.71 14.14 5.27
N PRO A 256 -15.47 13.78 6.33
CA PRO A 256 -15.62 12.40 6.75
C PRO A 256 -16.16 11.51 5.63
N THR A 257 -15.62 10.30 5.49
CA THR A 257 -15.95 9.43 4.36
C THR A 257 -17.37 8.87 4.41
N TYR A 258 -17.92 8.69 5.60
CA TYR A 258 -19.30 8.21 5.79
C TYR A 258 -20.36 9.17 5.22
N GLU A 259 -20.05 10.46 5.08
CA GLU A 259 -20.97 11.46 4.50
C GLU A 259 -21.35 11.16 3.03
N TYR A 260 -20.47 10.44 2.31
CA TYR A 260 -20.75 9.98 0.94
C TYR A 260 -20.83 8.44 0.81
N GLY A 261 -21.11 7.78 1.95
CA GLY A 261 -21.52 6.37 1.97
C GLY A 261 -20.39 5.35 1.94
N VAL A 262 -19.13 5.75 2.19
CA VAL A 262 -18.01 4.81 2.29
C VAL A 262 -17.43 4.79 3.70
N SER A 263 -16.77 3.67 4.05
CA SER A 263 -16.28 3.40 5.41
C SER A 263 -14.76 3.24 5.40
N PHE A 264 -14.02 4.34 5.54
CA PHE A 264 -12.58 4.32 5.80
C PHE A 264 -12.13 5.61 6.49
N GLU A 265 -11.00 5.58 7.22
CA GLU A 265 -10.36 6.78 7.73
C GLU A 265 -9.46 7.41 6.68
N ARG A 266 -9.29 8.74 6.72
CA ARG A 266 -8.38 9.47 5.81
C ARG A 266 -6.92 9.08 5.98
N GLY A 267 -6.56 8.67 7.19
CA GLY A 267 -5.27 8.11 7.54
C GLY A 267 -5.29 7.58 8.96
N THR A 268 -4.28 6.81 9.29
CA THR A 268 -4.04 6.29 10.64
C THR A 268 -2.55 6.35 10.91
N TYR A 269 -2.14 6.75 12.10
CA TYR A 269 -0.79 6.50 12.55
C TYR A 269 -0.78 5.67 13.83
N VAL A 270 0.28 4.89 13.98
CA VAL A 270 0.57 4.11 15.18
C VAL A 270 1.84 4.66 15.81
N ASP A 271 1.77 4.98 17.11
CA ASP A 271 2.90 5.39 17.90
C ASP A 271 3.48 4.18 18.66
N TYR A 272 4.63 3.70 18.21
CA TYR A 272 5.30 2.56 18.84
C TYR A 272 6.22 2.96 20.00
N GLY A 273 6.33 4.26 20.29
CA GLY A 273 7.19 4.81 21.32
C GLY A 273 8.61 5.14 20.82
N ASP A 274 9.20 4.28 20.01
CA ASP A 274 10.48 4.50 19.33
C ASP A 274 10.30 5.17 17.97
N ARG A 275 9.14 4.99 17.34
CA ARG A 275 8.78 5.55 16.03
C ARG A 275 7.27 5.72 15.90
N ARG A 276 6.90 6.55 14.94
CA ARG A 276 5.52 6.71 14.45
C ARG A 276 5.46 6.20 13.02
N GLN A 277 4.51 5.33 12.74
CA GLN A 277 4.24 4.86 11.38
C GLN A 277 2.89 5.38 10.91
N VAL A 278 2.89 6.10 9.79
CA VAL A 278 1.70 6.79 9.24
C VAL A 278 1.25 6.11 7.97
N PHE A 279 -0.05 5.85 7.86
CA PHE A 279 -0.71 5.31 6.68
C PHE A 279 -1.78 6.29 6.19
N ILE A 280 -1.54 6.95 5.08
CA ILE A 280 -2.53 7.81 4.42
C ILE A 280 -3.33 6.96 3.45
N SER A 281 -4.66 7.07 3.52
CA SER A 281 -5.60 6.40 2.63
C SER A 281 -5.57 6.99 1.23
N GLY A 282 -6.21 6.31 0.28
CA GLY A 282 -6.38 6.85 -1.06
C GLY A 282 -6.99 8.26 -1.00
N THR A 283 -6.25 9.24 -1.54
CA THR A 283 -6.57 10.66 -1.49
C THR A 283 -6.66 11.20 -2.91
N ALA A 284 -7.68 12.00 -3.17
CA ALA A 284 -7.96 12.57 -4.48
C ALA A 284 -8.15 14.09 -4.40
N SER A 285 -8.36 14.74 -5.54
CA SER A 285 -8.66 16.17 -5.64
C SER A 285 -10.09 16.44 -5.19
N ILE A 286 -10.31 16.46 -3.88
CA ILE A 286 -11.60 16.78 -3.25
C ILE A 286 -11.44 17.91 -2.23
N ASN A 287 -12.57 18.51 -1.85
CA ASN A 287 -12.63 19.52 -0.79
C ASN A 287 -13.30 18.96 0.48
N ASN A 288 -13.39 19.80 1.51
CA ASN A 288 -14.02 19.46 2.78
C ASN A 288 -15.57 19.37 2.74
N LYS A 289 -16.18 19.48 1.57
CA LYS A 289 -17.61 19.21 1.35
C LYS A 289 -17.82 17.89 0.58
N GLY A 290 -16.71 17.20 0.22
CA GLY A 290 -16.76 15.98 -0.58
C GLY A 290 -16.88 16.22 -2.09
N ASP A 291 -16.83 17.49 -2.55
CA ASP A 291 -16.90 17.79 -3.98
C ASP A 291 -15.56 17.50 -4.65
N VAL A 292 -15.61 16.93 -5.85
CA VAL A 292 -14.44 16.85 -6.74
C VAL A 292 -14.12 18.26 -7.24
N VAL A 293 -12.91 18.72 -7.00
CA VAL A 293 -12.44 20.04 -7.46
C VAL A 293 -11.50 19.92 -8.65
N TYR A 294 -11.56 20.93 -9.50
CA TYR A 294 -10.77 21.04 -10.73
C TYR A 294 -10.98 19.90 -11.76
N PRO A 295 -12.24 19.46 -12.02
CA PRO A 295 -12.49 18.40 -13.00
C PRO A 295 -11.90 18.76 -14.38
N GLY A 296 -11.21 17.77 -15.00
CA GLY A 296 -10.56 17.95 -16.30
C GLY A 296 -9.24 18.75 -16.28
N ASN A 297 -8.74 19.16 -15.12
CA ASN A 297 -7.47 19.87 -15.00
C ASN A 297 -6.49 19.08 -14.11
N ILE A 298 -5.70 18.22 -14.75
CA ILE A 298 -4.80 17.30 -14.05
C ILE A 298 -3.78 18.04 -13.15
N ARG A 299 -3.21 19.16 -13.58
CA ARG A 299 -2.25 19.92 -12.79
C ARG A 299 -2.85 20.41 -11.48
N LYS A 300 -4.01 21.09 -11.56
CA LYS A 300 -4.71 21.57 -10.36
C LYS A 300 -5.23 20.41 -9.49
N GLN A 301 -5.60 19.28 -10.09
CA GLN A 301 -5.98 18.09 -9.33
C GLN A 301 -4.78 17.52 -8.57
N THR A 302 -3.60 17.49 -9.19
CA THR A 302 -2.35 17.05 -8.55
C THR A 302 -1.96 17.98 -7.41
N GLU A 303 -1.94 19.29 -7.64
CA GLU A 303 -1.66 20.30 -6.60
C GLU A 303 -2.62 20.13 -5.41
N ARG A 304 -3.92 20.00 -5.66
CA ARG A 304 -4.92 19.81 -4.60
C ARG A 304 -4.74 18.52 -3.84
N MET A 305 -4.39 17.44 -4.53
CA MET A 305 -4.07 16.15 -3.90
C MET A 305 -2.86 16.28 -2.96
N TRP A 306 -1.81 17.01 -3.37
CA TRP A 306 -0.65 17.29 -2.54
C TRP A 306 -1.00 18.11 -1.29
N GLU A 307 -1.83 19.17 -1.43
CA GLU A 307 -2.33 19.95 -0.31
C GLU A 307 -3.09 19.07 0.70
N ASN A 308 -3.91 18.15 0.23
CA ASN A 308 -4.66 17.22 1.07
C ASN A 308 -3.71 16.26 1.82
N VAL A 309 -2.71 15.69 1.13
CA VAL A 309 -1.71 14.81 1.74
C VAL A 309 -0.85 15.56 2.76
N GLU A 310 -0.37 16.76 2.43
CA GLU A 310 0.42 17.61 3.32
C GLU A 310 -0.35 17.92 4.62
N THR A 311 -1.66 18.20 4.51
CA THR A 311 -2.50 18.48 5.68
C THR A 311 -2.64 17.26 6.59
N LEU A 312 -2.79 16.06 6.01
CA LEU A 312 -2.81 14.81 6.78
C LEU A 312 -1.46 14.52 7.44
N LEU A 313 -0.34 14.76 6.73
CA LEU A 313 1.00 14.62 7.31
C LEU A 313 1.21 15.58 8.49
N LYS A 314 0.82 16.86 8.36
CA LYS A 314 0.91 17.86 9.43
C LYS A 314 0.09 17.46 10.67
N GLU A 315 -1.07 16.85 10.50
CA GLU A 315 -1.89 16.32 11.60
C GLU A 315 -1.19 15.16 12.35
N ALA A 316 -0.31 14.44 11.67
CA ALA A 316 0.55 13.40 12.24
C ALA A 316 1.92 13.91 12.72
N ASP A 317 2.15 15.22 12.79
CA ASP A 317 3.47 15.86 13.04
C ASP A 317 4.56 15.39 12.06
N CYS A 318 4.19 15.16 10.81
CA CYS A 318 5.06 14.70 9.72
C CYS A 318 5.08 15.70 8.56
N THR A 319 6.04 15.52 7.68
CA THR A 319 6.21 16.27 6.42
C THR A 319 6.43 15.32 5.26
N PHE A 320 6.58 15.84 4.03
CA PHE A 320 6.97 15.02 2.88
C PHE A 320 8.37 14.38 3.02
N GLU A 321 9.27 14.94 3.84
CA GLU A 321 10.57 14.32 4.16
C GLU A 321 10.43 13.00 4.94
N ASP A 322 9.26 12.75 5.54
CA ASP A 322 8.95 11.51 6.26
C ASP A 322 8.33 10.45 5.37
N LEU A 323 8.11 10.76 4.10
CA LEU A 323 7.43 9.89 3.16
C LEU A 323 8.33 8.74 2.72
N GLY A 324 8.06 7.54 3.22
CA GLY A 324 8.84 6.34 2.87
C GLY A 324 8.43 5.70 1.55
N GLN A 325 7.17 5.86 1.15
CA GLN A 325 6.64 5.28 -0.07
C GLN A 325 5.34 5.98 -0.47
N MET A 326 5.20 6.21 -1.76
CA MET A 326 3.99 6.74 -2.37
C MET A 326 3.74 6.07 -3.71
N ILE A 327 2.46 5.85 -4.04
CA ILE A 327 2.04 5.37 -5.36
C ILE A 327 0.98 6.33 -5.87
N VAL A 328 1.21 6.86 -7.07
CA VAL A 328 0.28 7.73 -7.77
C VAL A 328 -0.43 6.95 -8.87
N TYR A 329 -1.74 7.01 -8.87
CA TYR A 329 -2.59 6.35 -9.85
C TYR A 329 -3.19 7.38 -10.80
N LEU A 330 -3.05 7.16 -12.09
CA LEU A 330 -3.67 7.96 -13.13
C LEU A 330 -4.85 7.21 -13.75
N ARG A 331 -5.92 7.96 -14.01
CA ARG A 331 -7.05 7.42 -14.77
C ARG A 331 -6.74 7.34 -16.27
N ASP A 332 -6.04 8.33 -16.78
CA ASP A 332 -5.63 8.41 -18.18
C ASP A 332 -4.11 8.53 -18.26
N ILE A 333 -3.48 7.58 -18.94
CA ILE A 333 -2.03 7.57 -19.15
C ILE A 333 -1.54 8.81 -19.91
N ALA A 334 -2.40 9.44 -20.72
CA ALA A 334 -2.06 10.68 -21.43
C ALA A 334 -1.71 11.85 -20.49
N ASP A 335 -2.18 11.78 -19.23
CA ASP A 335 -1.88 12.78 -18.21
C ASP A 335 -0.50 12.58 -17.54
N TYR A 336 0.22 11.50 -17.85
CA TYR A 336 1.49 11.15 -17.19
C TYR A 336 2.54 12.27 -17.28
N THR A 337 2.75 12.80 -18.47
CA THR A 337 3.72 13.91 -18.68
C THR A 337 3.33 15.15 -17.86
N CYS A 338 2.04 15.48 -17.77
CA CYS A 338 1.59 16.60 -16.96
C CYS A 338 1.81 16.37 -15.46
N LEU A 339 1.62 15.13 -15.01
CA LEU A 339 1.86 14.74 -13.61
C LEU A 339 3.34 14.92 -13.23
N ILE A 340 4.28 14.40 -14.03
CA ILE A 340 5.72 14.51 -13.76
C ILE A 340 6.13 15.98 -13.65
N TYR A 341 5.81 16.82 -14.62
CA TYR A 341 6.16 18.24 -14.57
C TYR A 341 5.50 19.02 -13.42
N THR A 342 4.39 18.54 -12.89
CA THR A 342 3.76 19.15 -11.72
C THR A 342 4.44 18.68 -10.42
N SER A 343 4.92 17.45 -10.40
CA SER A 343 5.66 16.88 -9.26
C SER A 343 7.08 17.44 -9.19
N ASP A 344 7.76 17.62 -10.33
CA ASP A 344 9.10 18.25 -10.40
C ASP A 344 9.06 19.72 -9.93
N ALA A 345 7.96 20.44 -10.18
CA ALA A 345 7.76 21.78 -9.63
C ALA A 345 7.49 21.77 -8.11
N ALA A 346 7.08 20.62 -7.55
CA ALA A 346 6.99 20.41 -6.11
C ALA A 346 8.33 19.98 -5.49
N ASP A 347 9.26 19.44 -6.27
CA ASP A 347 10.63 19.13 -5.82
C ASP A 347 11.43 20.40 -5.47
N ASP A 348 11.09 21.57 -6.03
CA ASP A 348 11.58 22.88 -5.58
C ASP A 348 10.99 23.28 -4.19
N LEU A 349 10.00 22.55 -3.67
CA LEU A 349 9.41 22.70 -2.36
C LEU A 349 9.78 21.54 -1.39
N ILE A 350 10.40 20.50 -1.91
CA ILE A 350 10.94 19.34 -1.19
C ILE A 350 12.49 19.38 -1.24
#